data_8e662950e52f4e79f3c9a9b7cb9fded7
#
_entry.id   8e662950e52f4e79f3c9a9b7cb9fded7
#
_cell.length_a   1.000
_cell.length_b   1.000
_cell.length_c   1.000
_cell.angle_alpha   90.00
_cell.angle_beta   90.00
_cell.angle_gamma   90.00
#
_symmetry.space_group_name_H-M   'P 1'
#
loop_
_entity.id
_entity.type
_entity.pdbx_description
1 polymer ?
#
loop_
_entity_poly.entity_id
_entity_poly.type
_entity_poly.pdbx_seq_one_letter_code
_entity_poly.pdbx_strand_id
1 'polypeptide(L)'
;MNKKLLLSLFALVGVSVCLSAADEARLLRFPATNGNEIVFSYAGDLYRVPVTGGEAQRLTSHVGYEMFPRFSPDGKTIAFTGQYDGNTEVYTIPATGGEPQRLTYTATNSRDDLGDRMGPNNIVMTWTPDGKQIIYRNRISDGFAGKLYSVNQEGGMPEIIPLPEGGFCSYSPDGKRLAYNRTMREFRTWKYYKGGMADDVWIYDPAKKSVENITNNVAQDIFPMWIGDDIFFLSDRDRTMNIFVYNTKTKQTSKVTNFTEYDVKFPSASGNTM
;
A
#
# COMPACT_ATOMS: atom_id res chain seq x y z
N MET A 1 -37.09 -8.62 -63.99
CA MET A 1 -36.38 -8.99 -62.79
C MET A 1 -35.70 -7.72 -62.21
N ASN A 2 -36.21 -7.21 -61.11
CA ASN A 2 -35.99 -5.84 -60.65
C ASN A 2 -34.60 -5.62 -60.03
N LYS A 3 -33.79 -4.77 -60.69
CA LYS A 3 -32.45 -4.34 -60.19
C LYS A 3 -32.49 -3.53 -58.89
N LYS A 4 -33.68 -3.30 -58.27
CA LYS A 4 -33.83 -2.57 -57.02
C LYS A 4 -33.76 -3.45 -55.76
N LEU A 5 -33.71 -4.77 -55.88
CA LEU A 5 -33.66 -5.70 -54.75
C LEU A 5 -32.23 -6.11 -54.36
N LEU A 6 -31.23 -5.74 -55.16
CA LEU A 6 -29.85 -6.08 -54.86
C LEU A 6 -29.05 -4.98 -54.12
N LEU A 7 -29.62 -3.77 -54.00
CA LEU A 7 -28.95 -2.67 -53.28
C LEU A 7 -29.27 -2.60 -51.79
N SER A 8 -30.32 -3.28 -51.34
CA SER A 8 -30.75 -3.28 -49.94
C SER A 8 -30.08 -4.37 -49.08
N LEU A 9 -29.33 -5.30 -49.72
CA LEU A 9 -28.63 -6.38 -48.98
C LEU A 9 -27.18 -6.05 -48.66
N PHE A 10 -26.62 -4.95 -49.18
CA PHE A 10 -25.23 -4.53 -48.93
C PHE A 10 -25.06 -3.45 -47.86
N ALA A 11 -26.16 -2.94 -47.31
CA ALA A 11 -26.13 -1.89 -46.28
C ALA A 11 -26.13 -2.43 -44.83
N LEU A 12 -26.15 -3.77 -44.63
CA LEU A 12 -26.26 -4.39 -43.30
C LEU A 12 -24.96 -5.10 -42.83
N VAL A 13 -23.84 -4.91 -43.50
CA VAL A 13 -22.54 -5.54 -43.13
C VAL A 13 -21.47 -4.46 -42.96
N GLY A 14 -21.70 -3.53 -42.06
CA GLY A 14 -20.77 -2.42 -41.91
C GLY A 14 -20.74 -1.77 -40.51
N VAL A 15 -21.34 -2.40 -39.50
CA VAL A 15 -21.04 -2.00 -38.11
C VAL A 15 -20.17 -3.05 -37.48
N SER A 16 -18.94 -3.11 -37.95
CA SER A 16 -17.84 -3.60 -37.08
C SER A 16 -17.76 -2.60 -35.96
N VAL A 17 -18.42 -2.89 -34.82
CA VAL A 17 -18.10 -2.27 -33.57
C VAL A 17 -16.65 -2.66 -33.30
N CYS A 18 -15.71 -1.79 -33.67
CA CYS A 18 -14.39 -1.79 -33.07
C CYS A 18 -14.66 -1.56 -31.57
N LEU A 19 -14.84 -2.63 -30.80
CA LEU A 19 -14.55 -2.64 -29.40
C LEU A 19 -13.05 -2.33 -29.32
N SER A 20 -12.71 -1.04 -29.30
CA SER A 20 -11.40 -0.59 -28.87
C SER A 20 -11.29 -1.16 -27.47
N ALA A 21 -10.45 -2.19 -27.32
CA ALA A 21 -10.01 -2.59 -26.00
C ALA A 21 -9.50 -1.30 -25.35
N ALA A 22 -10.11 -0.86 -24.28
CA ALA A 22 -9.62 0.28 -23.54
C ALA A 22 -8.15 0.02 -23.25
N ASP A 23 -7.26 0.95 -23.61
CA ASP A 23 -5.84 0.82 -23.37
C ASP A 23 -5.65 0.53 -21.88
N GLU A 24 -4.95 -0.55 -21.55
CA GLU A 24 -4.70 -0.96 -20.19
C GLU A 24 -3.92 0.15 -19.45
N ALA A 25 -4.48 0.65 -18.37
CA ALA A 25 -3.82 1.65 -17.55
C ALA A 25 -2.67 0.99 -16.76
N ARG A 26 -1.42 1.28 -17.12
CA ARG A 26 -0.23 0.57 -16.61
C ARG A 26 0.51 1.28 -15.48
N LEU A 27 0.10 2.50 -15.09
CA LEU A 27 0.83 3.34 -14.13
C LEU A 27 0.10 3.45 -12.78
N LEU A 28 -0.78 2.51 -12.48
CA LEU A 28 -1.46 2.45 -11.19
C LEU A 28 -0.48 2.06 -10.08
N ARG A 29 -0.56 2.76 -8.92
CA ARG A 29 0.35 2.54 -7.80
C ARG A 29 -0.40 2.49 -6.47
N PHE A 30 0.21 1.84 -5.49
CA PHE A 30 -0.20 1.83 -4.09
C PHE A 30 -1.67 1.43 -3.90
N PRO A 31 -2.10 0.26 -4.41
CA PRO A 31 -3.48 -0.16 -4.25
C PRO A 31 -3.82 -0.44 -2.78
N ALA A 32 -5.05 -0.16 -2.39
CA ALA A 32 -5.64 -0.63 -1.14
C ALA A 32 -7.11 -0.98 -1.37
N THR A 33 -7.63 -1.93 -0.61
CA THR A 33 -9.02 -2.38 -0.75
C THR A 33 -9.74 -2.43 0.59
N ASN A 34 -11.06 -2.28 0.56
CA ASN A 34 -11.96 -2.59 1.69
C ASN A 34 -12.79 -3.85 1.43
N GLY A 35 -12.47 -4.62 0.36
CA GLY A 35 -13.21 -5.80 -0.07
C GLY A 35 -14.30 -5.49 -1.13
N ASN A 36 -14.77 -4.26 -1.24
CA ASN A 36 -15.79 -3.84 -2.21
C ASN A 36 -15.21 -2.89 -3.26
N GLU A 37 -14.28 -2.05 -2.86
CA GLU A 37 -13.63 -1.05 -3.69
C GLU A 37 -12.10 -1.18 -3.58
N ILE A 38 -11.43 -0.70 -4.62
CA ILE A 38 -9.99 -0.50 -4.65
C ILE A 38 -9.75 1.00 -4.76
N VAL A 39 -8.90 1.56 -3.90
CA VAL A 39 -8.33 2.89 -4.04
C VAL A 39 -6.88 2.76 -4.47
N PHE A 40 -6.41 3.64 -5.34
CA PHE A 40 -5.04 3.63 -5.85
C PHE A 40 -4.61 5.04 -6.26
N SER A 41 -3.29 5.23 -6.40
CA SER A 41 -2.72 6.47 -6.94
C SER A 41 -2.50 6.35 -8.45
N TYR A 42 -2.91 7.37 -9.19
CA TYR A 42 -2.62 7.52 -10.61
C TYR A 42 -2.36 8.99 -10.95
N ALA A 43 -1.27 9.27 -11.64
CA ALA A 43 -0.85 10.61 -12.07
C ALA A 43 -0.77 11.65 -10.93
N GLY A 44 -0.52 11.21 -9.69
CA GLY A 44 -0.41 12.08 -8.51
C GLY A 44 -1.65 12.11 -7.64
N ASP A 45 -2.81 11.70 -8.13
CA ASP A 45 -4.09 11.74 -7.41
C ASP A 45 -4.57 10.36 -6.98
N LEU A 46 -5.53 10.33 -6.05
CA LEU A 46 -6.26 9.14 -5.64
C LEU A 46 -7.47 8.91 -6.52
N TYR A 47 -7.65 7.66 -6.90
CA TYR A 47 -8.81 7.15 -7.63
C TYR A 47 -9.41 5.96 -6.90
N ARG A 48 -10.71 5.73 -7.06
CA ARG A 48 -11.38 4.53 -6.59
C ARG A 48 -12.11 3.81 -7.73
N VAL A 49 -12.24 2.50 -7.61
CA VAL A 49 -12.97 1.65 -8.55
C VAL A 49 -13.59 0.47 -7.79
N PRO A 50 -14.78 -0.05 -8.17
CA PRO A 50 -15.29 -1.29 -7.60
C PRO A 50 -14.34 -2.47 -7.87
N VAL A 51 -14.26 -3.45 -6.96
CA VAL A 51 -13.46 -4.67 -7.17
C VAL A 51 -13.92 -5.48 -8.38
N THR A 52 -15.16 -5.29 -8.82
CA THR A 52 -15.71 -5.88 -10.05
C THR A 52 -15.23 -5.21 -11.33
N GLY A 53 -14.42 -4.15 -11.21
CA GLY A 53 -13.97 -3.33 -12.34
C GLY A 53 -14.97 -2.25 -12.71
N GLY A 54 -14.67 -1.54 -13.79
CA GLY A 54 -15.48 -0.43 -14.31
C GLY A 54 -14.67 0.85 -14.44
N GLU A 55 -15.33 1.99 -14.49
CA GLU A 55 -14.73 3.30 -14.59
C GLU A 55 -14.23 3.77 -13.22
N ALA A 56 -12.96 4.15 -13.16
CA ALA A 56 -12.35 4.69 -11.94
C ALA A 56 -12.78 6.13 -11.71
N GLN A 57 -13.19 6.46 -10.49
CA GLN A 57 -13.58 7.81 -10.08
C GLN A 57 -12.41 8.48 -9.36
N ARG A 58 -12.07 9.70 -9.77
CA ARG A 58 -11.06 10.53 -9.11
C ARG A 58 -11.61 11.04 -7.78
N LEU A 59 -10.82 10.86 -6.71
CA LEU A 59 -11.16 11.31 -5.35
C LEU A 59 -10.50 12.63 -4.98
N THR A 60 -9.28 12.87 -5.47
CA THR A 60 -8.49 14.08 -5.18
C THR A 60 -8.07 14.77 -6.47
N SER A 61 -7.69 16.05 -6.38
CA SER A 61 -7.32 16.85 -7.57
C SER A 61 -6.34 17.98 -7.22
N HIS A 62 -5.36 17.71 -6.37
CA HIS A 62 -4.34 18.69 -5.99
C HIS A 62 -3.10 18.58 -6.89
N VAL A 63 -2.28 19.65 -6.94
CA VAL A 63 -1.01 19.63 -7.71
C VAL A 63 0.09 18.83 -7.03
N GLY A 64 0.00 18.58 -5.73
CA GLY A 64 0.88 17.68 -4.98
C GLY A 64 0.49 16.23 -5.16
N TYR A 65 1.34 15.32 -4.68
CA TYR A 65 1.12 13.88 -4.80
C TYR A 65 0.34 13.32 -3.62
N GLU A 66 -0.57 12.39 -3.90
CA GLU A 66 -1.25 11.54 -2.92
C GLU A 66 -0.81 10.08 -3.10
N MET A 67 -0.41 9.45 -1.99
CA MET A 67 0.22 8.13 -2.02
C MET A 67 -0.19 7.30 -0.82
N PHE A 68 0.01 5.98 -0.93
CA PHE A 68 -0.17 5.01 0.16
C PHE A 68 -1.53 5.10 0.82
N PRO A 69 -2.64 5.10 0.05
CA PRO A 69 -3.96 5.11 0.63
C PRO A 69 -4.19 3.83 1.45
N ARG A 70 -4.95 3.95 2.54
CA ARG A 70 -5.41 2.85 3.38
C ARG A 70 -6.83 3.12 3.86
N PHE A 71 -7.74 2.19 3.59
CA PHE A 71 -9.08 2.26 4.16
C PHE A 71 -9.04 2.06 5.67
N SER A 72 -9.89 2.81 6.38
CA SER A 72 -10.22 2.50 7.78
C SER A 72 -10.88 1.13 7.87
N PRO A 73 -10.86 0.47 9.06
CA PRO A 73 -11.46 -0.85 9.24
C PRO A 73 -12.95 -0.92 8.87
N ASP A 74 -13.69 0.17 9.03
CA ASP A 74 -15.10 0.29 8.64
C ASP A 74 -15.31 0.66 7.16
N GLY A 75 -14.22 0.90 6.41
CA GLY A 75 -14.22 1.24 5.00
C GLY A 75 -14.73 2.63 4.64
N LYS A 76 -15.03 3.51 5.62
CA LYS A 76 -15.66 4.81 5.38
C LYS A 76 -14.67 5.95 5.17
N THR A 77 -13.45 5.79 5.62
CA THR A 77 -12.38 6.80 5.54
C THR A 77 -11.15 6.21 4.88
N ILE A 78 -10.42 7.02 4.13
CA ILE A 78 -9.14 6.68 3.55
C ILE A 78 -8.08 7.57 4.20
N ALA A 79 -7.07 6.98 4.84
CA ALA A 79 -5.86 7.68 5.23
C ALA A 79 -4.84 7.58 4.10
N PHE A 80 -4.08 8.64 3.87
CA PHE A 80 -3.08 8.68 2.81
C PHE A 80 -1.94 9.67 3.13
N THR A 81 -0.84 9.52 2.43
CA THR A 81 0.26 10.49 2.45
C THR A 81 0.03 11.52 1.36
N GLY A 82 -0.13 12.78 1.73
CA GLY A 82 -0.39 13.89 0.80
C GLY A 82 0.71 14.95 0.86
N GLN A 83 0.99 15.59 -0.29
CA GLN A 83 1.98 16.66 -0.45
C GLN A 83 1.27 17.97 -0.83
N TYR A 84 0.47 18.54 0.08
CA TYR A 84 -0.31 19.74 -0.26
C TYR A 84 0.42 21.05 0.02
N ASP A 85 1.26 21.08 1.07
CA ASP A 85 1.96 22.30 1.49
C ASP A 85 3.49 22.20 1.32
N GLY A 86 3.95 21.42 0.34
CA GLY A 86 5.36 21.24 0.00
C GLY A 86 6.04 20.05 0.65
N ASN A 87 5.71 19.67 1.89
CA ASN A 87 6.13 18.43 2.54
C ASN A 87 5.03 17.38 2.54
N THR A 88 5.41 16.13 2.76
CA THR A 88 4.46 15.01 2.87
C THR A 88 3.93 14.89 4.29
N GLU A 89 2.61 14.75 4.43
CA GLU A 89 1.92 14.62 5.71
C GLU A 89 0.83 13.55 5.65
N VAL A 90 0.34 13.15 6.81
CA VAL A 90 -0.81 12.24 6.91
C VAL A 90 -2.09 13.02 6.75
N TYR A 91 -2.95 12.58 5.84
CA TYR A 91 -4.28 13.10 5.59
C TYR A 91 -5.32 12.01 5.69
N THR A 92 -6.56 12.41 5.92
CA THR A 92 -7.74 11.55 5.75
C THR A 92 -8.74 12.20 4.80
N ILE A 93 -9.53 11.36 4.13
CA ILE A 93 -10.65 11.79 3.27
C ILE A 93 -11.77 10.76 3.41
N PRO A 94 -13.07 11.16 3.35
CA PRO A 94 -14.15 10.19 3.24
C PRO A 94 -13.96 9.28 2.02
N ALA A 95 -14.26 7.98 2.14
CA ALA A 95 -14.12 7.04 1.03
C ALA A 95 -14.99 7.42 -0.19
N THR A 96 -16.03 8.21 0.03
CA THR A 96 -16.90 8.77 -1.01
C THR A 96 -16.33 10.01 -1.70
N GLY A 97 -15.17 10.50 -1.25
CA GLY A 97 -14.59 11.79 -1.66
C GLY A 97 -15.05 12.94 -0.76
N GLY A 98 -14.45 14.08 -0.92
CA GLY A 98 -14.71 15.29 -0.13
C GLY A 98 -13.42 16.07 0.11
N GLU A 99 -13.40 16.90 1.16
CA GLU A 99 -12.23 17.71 1.52
C GLU A 99 -11.24 16.89 2.36
N PRO A 100 -9.97 16.80 1.97
CA PRO A 100 -8.95 16.14 2.78
C PRO A 100 -8.68 16.89 4.09
N GLN A 101 -8.57 16.15 5.18
CA GLN A 101 -8.20 16.67 6.50
C GLN A 101 -6.75 16.31 6.82
N ARG A 102 -5.91 17.32 7.09
CA ARG A 102 -4.53 17.13 7.54
C ARG A 102 -4.47 16.73 9.01
N LEU A 103 -3.69 15.71 9.34
CA LEU A 103 -3.54 15.18 10.70
C LEU A 103 -2.16 15.44 11.31
N THR A 104 -1.11 15.59 10.49
CA THR A 104 0.26 15.80 10.96
C THR A 104 0.83 17.12 10.46
N TYR A 105 1.75 17.70 11.24
CA TYR A 105 2.38 18.99 10.99
C TYR A 105 3.87 18.87 11.30
N THR A 106 4.59 18.19 10.43
CA THR A 106 5.98 17.82 10.66
C THR A 106 6.92 18.88 10.08
N ALA A 107 7.94 19.27 10.83
CA ALA A 107 9.00 20.11 10.29
C ALA A 107 9.78 19.36 9.20
N THR A 108 10.09 20.00 8.08
CA THR A 108 10.89 19.40 7.03
C THR A 108 12.38 19.55 7.34
N ASN A 109 13.15 18.48 7.06
CA ASN A 109 14.61 18.50 7.15
C ASN A 109 15.27 18.58 5.77
N SER A 110 14.61 19.20 4.78
CA SER A 110 15.04 19.22 3.37
C SER A 110 15.26 17.84 2.70
N ARG A 111 14.69 16.76 3.28
CA ARG A 111 14.78 15.39 2.79
C ARG A 111 13.41 14.74 2.58
N ASP A 112 12.38 15.54 2.35
CA ASP A 112 11.00 15.08 2.14
C ASP A 112 10.66 14.97 0.64
N ASP A 113 11.68 14.94 -0.21
CA ASP A 113 11.52 14.73 -1.64
C ASP A 113 10.94 13.34 -1.90
N LEU A 114 9.93 13.27 -2.76
CA LEU A 114 9.33 12.03 -3.23
C LEU A 114 10.35 11.12 -3.93
N GLY A 115 11.38 11.70 -4.53
CA GLY A 115 12.48 11.00 -5.16
C GLY A 115 13.59 10.56 -4.21
N ASP A 116 13.48 10.83 -2.89
CA ASP A 116 14.48 10.40 -1.92
C ASP A 116 14.61 8.87 -1.90
N ARG A 117 15.84 8.39 -1.75
CA ARG A 117 16.16 6.96 -1.72
C ARG A 117 15.52 6.19 -0.57
N MET A 118 15.03 6.88 0.44
CA MET A 118 14.29 6.30 1.56
C MET A 118 12.78 6.53 1.45
N GLY A 119 12.33 7.08 0.33
CA GLY A 119 10.94 7.46 0.10
C GLY A 119 10.53 8.74 0.84
N PRO A 120 9.29 9.17 0.66
CA PRO A 120 8.75 10.34 1.33
C PRO A 120 8.69 10.15 2.84
N ASN A 121 8.49 11.23 3.58
CA ASN A 121 8.17 11.18 5.00
C ASN A 121 6.68 10.90 5.24
N ASN A 122 6.29 10.65 6.49
CA ASN A 122 4.90 10.47 6.88
C ASN A 122 4.12 9.44 6.03
N ILE A 123 4.78 8.33 5.66
CA ILE A 123 4.16 7.27 4.86
C ILE A 123 3.11 6.55 5.71
N VAL A 124 1.86 6.60 5.26
CA VAL A 124 0.77 5.85 5.89
C VAL A 124 0.98 4.35 5.69
N MET A 125 1.03 3.61 6.80
CA MET A 125 1.25 2.17 6.81
C MET A 125 -0.06 1.40 6.96
N THR A 126 -0.81 1.68 8.02
CA THR A 126 -2.05 0.97 8.35
C THR A 126 -2.89 1.77 9.35
N TRP A 127 -4.09 1.29 9.63
CA TRP A 127 -4.92 1.72 10.73
C TRP A 127 -4.78 0.78 11.93
N THR A 128 -5.05 1.28 13.14
CA THR A 128 -5.31 0.40 14.26
C THR A 128 -6.62 -0.36 14.02
N PRO A 129 -6.76 -1.61 14.53
CA PRO A 129 -7.96 -2.43 14.29
C PRO A 129 -9.26 -1.81 14.79
N ASP A 130 -9.19 -0.94 15.80
CA ASP A 130 -10.33 -0.18 16.32
C ASP A 130 -10.68 1.07 15.51
N GLY A 131 -9.89 1.35 14.45
CA GLY A 131 -10.08 2.49 13.55
C GLY A 131 -9.79 3.86 14.14
N LYS A 132 -9.24 3.95 15.36
CA LYS A 132 -9.05 5.23 16.04
C LYS A 132 -7.75 5.94 15.66
N GLN A 133 -6.72 5.18 15.27
CA GLN A 133 -5.41 5.73 14.99
C GLN A 133 -4.89 5.26 13.63
N ILE A 134 -4.12 6.12 12.99
CA ILE A 134 -3.36 5.83 11.78
C ILE A 134 -1.90 5.63 12.16
N ILE A 135 -1.32 4.51 11.72
CA ILE A 135 0.10 4.23 11.88
C ILE A 135 0.83 4.73 10.65
N TYR A 136 1.86 5.51 10.86
CA TYR A 136 2.69 6.05 9.79
C TYR A 136 4.17 6.03 10.17
N ARG A 137 5.02 6.09 9.16
CA ARG A 137 6.47 6.14 9.33
C ARG A 137 6.98 7.55 9.14
N ASN A 138 7.85 7.98 10.07
CA ASN A 138 8.52 9.27 9.99
C ASN A 138 10.02 9.11 10.29
N ARG A 139 10.88 9.92 9.65
CA ARG A 139 12.34 9.89 9.76
C ARG A 139 12.95 11.05 10.55
N ILE A 140 12.14 11.91 11.14
CA ILE A 140 12.63 13.13 11.81
C ILE A 140 13.60 12.80 12.94
N SER A 141 13.35 11.73 13.69
CA SER A 141 14.12 11.42 14.89
C SER A 141 15.46 10.73 14.62
N ASP A 142 15.65 10.06 13.47
CA ASP A 142 16.87 9.31 13.17
C ASP A 142 17.45 9.59 11.78
N GLY A 143 16.69 10.23 10.90
CA GLY A 143 17.14 10.67 9.59
C GLY A 143 17.40 9.57 8.57
N PHE A 144 17.39 8.29 8.94
CA PHE A 144 17.75 7.19 8.06
C PHE A 144 16.65 6.11 7.94
N ALA A 145 16.48 5.26 8.95
CA ALA A 145 15.54 4.15 8.86
C ALA A 145 14.09 4.59 9.08
N GLY A 146 13.87 5.48 10.04
CA GLY A 146 12.55 5.96 10.44
C GLY A 146 11.90 5.11 11.52
N LYS A 147 10.96 5.71 12.21
CA LYS A 147 10.18 5.11 13.29
C LYS A 147 8.70 5.13 12.97
N LEU A 148 7.98 4.22 13.58
CA LEU A 148 6.53 4.20 13.52
C LEU A 148 5.94 5.13 14.58
N TYR A 149 4.96 5.88 14.14
CA TYR A 149 4.14 6.77 14.96
C TYR A 149 2.67 6.43 14.78
N SER A 150 1.86 6.78 15.74
CA SER A 150 0.41 6.80 15.60
C SER A 150 -0.12 8.22 15.75
N VAL A 151 -1.16 8.55 15.00
CA VAL A 151 -1.93 9.78 15.15
C VAL A 151 -3.41 9.45 15.19
N ASN A 152 -4.17 10.13 16.04
CA ASN A 152 -5.62 9.95 16.10
C ASN A 152 -6.26 10.39 14.78
N GLN A 153 -7.32 9.72 14.34
CA GLN A 153 -8.08 10.11 13.14
C GLN A 153 -8.70 11.52 13.23
N GLU A 154 -8.88 12.04 14.43
CA GLU A 154 -9.32 13.41 14.69
C GLU A 154 -8.16 14.41 14.75
N GLY A 155 -6.92 13.95 14.58
CA GLY A 155 -5.70 14.76 14.72
C GLY A 155 -5.17 14.77 16.16
N GLY A 156 -4.30 15.71 16.46
CA GLY A 156 -3.65 15.84 17.76
C GLY A 156 -2.17 15.49 17.73
N MET A 157 -1.55 15.32 18.91
CA MET A 157 -0.13 14.99 19.02
C MET A 157 0.13 13.54 18.67
N PRO A 158 1.06 13.25 17.77
CA PRO A 158 1.47 11.89 17.46
C PRO A 158 2.19 11.23 18.63
N GLU A 159 2.00 9.91 18.74
CA GLU A 159 2.69 9.07 19.72
C GLU A 159 3.65 8.12 19.00
N ILE A 160 4.84 7.92 19.57
CA ILE A 160 5.82 6.99 19.03
C ILE A 160 5.49 5.54 19.42
N ILE A 161 5.49 4.63 18.47
CA ILE A 161 5.44 3.20 18.76
C ILE A 161 6.84 2.80 19.29
N PRO A 162 6.94 2.11 20.43
CA PRO A 162 8.22 1.86 21.11
C PRO A 162 9.04 0.76 20.42
N LEU A 163 9.29 0.95 19.12
CA LEU A 163 10.20 0.16 18.31
C LEU A 163 11.39 1.03 17.90
N PRO A 164 12.62 0.48 17.85
CA PRO A 164 13.80 1.25 17.46
C PRO A 164 13.70 1.77 16.03
N GLU A 165 13.16 0.96 15.14
CA GLU A 165 12.96 1.24 13.71
C GLU A 165 11.67 0.58 13.25
N GLY A 166 11.05 1.08 12.17
CA GLY A 166 9.85 0.47 11.62
C GLY A 166 9.53 0.96 10.21
N GLY A 167 9.07 0.01 9.41
CA GLY A 167 8.61 0.21 8.03
C GLY A 167 7.18 -0.27 7.83
N PHE A 168 6.90 -0.93 6.71
CA PHE A 168 5.57 -1.48 6.45
C PHE A 168 5.14 -2.45 7.54
N CYS A 169 3.89 -2.38 7.91
CA CYS A 169 3.37 -3.14 9.04
C CYS A 169 1.89 -3.51 8.88
N SER A 170 1.47 -4.52 9.61
CA SER A 170 0.09 -5.01 9.66
C SER A 170 -0.21 -5.57 11.05
N TYR A 171 -1.37 -5.20 11.61
CA TYR A 171 -1.82 -5.77 12.87
C TYR A 171 -2.30 -7.21 12.72
N SER A 172 -2.13 -8.01 13.79
CA SER A 172 -2.82 -9.28 13.90
C SER A 172 -4.34 -9.07 13.93
N PRO A 173 -5.17 -10.06 13.50
CA PRO A 173 -6.62 -9.91 13.47
C PRO A 173 -7.25 -9.57 14.83
N ASP A 174 -6.61 -9.98 15.94
CA ASP A 174 -7.03 -9.63 17.29
C ASP A 174 -6.52 -8.26 17.79
N GLY A 175 -5.75 -7.54 16.94
CA GLY A 175 -5.18 -6.23 17.21
C GLY A 175 -4.07 -6.17 18.26
N LYS A 176 -3.61 -7.32 18.77
CA LYS A 176 -2.68 -7.35 19.91
C LYS A 176 -1.21 -7.34 19.51
N ARG A 177 -0.88 -7.75 18.28
CA ARG A 177 0.49 -7.84 17.79
C ARG A 177 0.63 -7.12 16.47
N LEU A 178 1.83 -6.70 16.15
CA LEU A 178 2.17 -6.00 14.92
C LEU A 178 3.26 -6.76 14.17
N ALA A 179 2.96 -7.23 12.94
CA ALA A 179 3.97 -7.67 12.02
C ALA A 179 4.58 -6.44 11.32
N TYR A 180 5.89 -6.35 11.22
CA TYR A 180 6.57 -5.20 10.63
C TYR A 180 7.91 -5.58 10.02
N ASN A 181 8.40 -4.78 9.08
CA ASN A 181 9.78 -4.78 8.66
C ASN A 181 10.50 -3.50 9.13
N ARG A 182 11.82 -3.55 9.33
CA ARG A 182 12.56 -2.47 9.98
C ARG A 182 12.97 -1.37 9.03
N THR A 183 13.50 -1.71 7.87
CA THR A 183 14.07 -0.74 6.93
C THR A 183 13.19 -0.54 5.72
N MET A 184 13.21 0.67 5.16
CA MET A 184 12.44 1.06 3.98
C MET A 184 13.35 1.08 2.77
N ARG A 185 13.49 -0.06 2.09
CA ARG A 185 14.34 -0.18 0.90
C ARG A 185 13.59 -0.13 -0.43
N GLU A 186 12.28 -0.06 -0.39
CA GLU A 186 11.39 -0.14 -1.55
C GLU A 186 11.64 0.94 -2.60
N PHE A 187 12.14 2.08 -2.16
CA PHE A 187 12.45 3.22 -3.01
C PHE A 187 13.85 3.15 -3.61
N ARG A 188 14.64 2.13 -3.23
CA ARG A 188 15.98 1.93 -3.80
C ARG A 188 15.92 1.05 -5.04
N THR A 189 16.89 1.24 -5.93
CA THR A 189 17.04 0.48 -7.19
C THR A 189 17.81 -0.83 -7.02
N TRP A 190 18.25 -1.16 -5.82
CA TRP A 190 19.05 -2.37 -5.58
C TRP A 190 18.20 -3.63 -5.65
N LYS A 191 18.66 -4.59 -6.43
CA LYS A 191 18.13 -5.95 -6.45
C LYS A 191 19.14 -6.92 -5.84
N TYR A 192 18.65 -8.02 -5.29
CA TYR A 192 19.47 -9.14 -4.80
C TYR A 192 20.50 -8.73 -3.73
N TYR A 193 20.24 -7.69 -3.01
CA TYR A 193 21.14 -7.26 -1.95
C TYR A 193 21.03 -8.20 -0.75
N LYS A 194 22.21 -8.69 -0.28
CA LYS A 194 22.32 -9.66 0.81
C LYS A 194 23.23 -9.14 1.93
N GLY A 195 23.05 -7.91 2.32
CA GLY A 195 23.83 -7.29 3.40
C GLY A 195 22.94 -6.94 4.60
N GLY A 196 23.52 -6.25 5.59
CA GLY A 196 22.86 -5.90 6.84
C GLY A 196 21.60 -5.01 6.71
N MET A 197 21.34 -4.46 5.52
CA MET A 197 20.09 -3.74 5.19
C MET A 197 19.07 -4.61 4.43
N ALA A 198 19.33 -5.89 4.19
CA ALA A 198 18.28 -6.83 3.80
C ALA A 198 17.35 -6.97 5.00
N ASP A 199 16.04 -6.80 4.74
CA ASP A 199 15.07 -6.76 5.83
C ASP A 199 14.41 -8.12 6.04
N ASP A 200 14.00 -8.34 7.26
CA ASP A 200 13.19 -9.46 7.69
C ASP A 200 11.83 -8.97 8.17
N VAL A 201 10.86 -9.87 8.20
CA VAL A 201 9.58 -9.65 8.88
C VAL A 201 9.71 -10.04 10.35
N TRP A 202 9.27 -9.13 11.21
CA TRP A 202 9.29 -9.26 12.66
C TRP A 202 7.87 -9.17 13.21
N ILE A 203 7.61 -9.82 14.34
CA ILE A 203 6.38 -9.66 15.12
C ILE A 203 6.73 -8.93 16.41
N TYR A 204 6.07 -7.81 16.66
CA TYR A 204 6.10 -7.09 17.93
C TYR A 204 4.88 -7.45 18.79
N ASP A 205 5.14 -7.86 20.02
CA ASP A 205 4.13 -8.11 21.07
C ASP A 205 4.28 -7.04 22.16
N PRO A 206 3.44 -6.00 22.17
CA PRO A 206 3.55 -4.91 23.16
C PRO A 206 3.28 -5.37 24.58
N ALA A 207 2.41 -6.38 24.80
CA ALA A 207 2.12 -6.87 26.14
C ALA A 207 3.32 -7.59 26.77
N LYS A 208 4.09 -8.31 25.95
CA LYS A 208 5.33 -8.98 26.37
C LYS A 208 6.56 -8.11 26.24
N LYS A 209 6.45 -6.95 25.58
CA LYS A 209 7.60 -6.09 25.21
C LYS A 209 8.69 -6.87 24.47
N SER A 210 8.29 -7.72 23.54
CA SER A 210 9.19 -8.61 22.81
C SER A 210 9.01 -8.49 21.31
N VAL A 211 10.08 -8.82 20.58
CA VAL A 211 10.09 -8.94 19.12
C VAL A 211 10.57 -10.33 18.73
N GLU A 212 9.98 -10.90 17.68
CA GLU A 212 10.34 -12.21 17.11
C GLU A 212 10.64 -12.03 15.62
N ASN A 213 11.82 -12.44 15.14
CA ASN A 213 12.12 -12.52 13.71
C ASN A 213 11.51 -13.81 13.15
N ILE A 214 10.62 -13.71 12.17
CA ILE A 214 9.90 -14.86 11.62
C ILE A 214 10.43 -15.32 10.25
N THR A 215 11.28 -14.54 9.61
CA THR A 215 11.83 -14.90 8.29
C THR A 215 13.30 -15.25 8.34
N ASN A 216 14.13 -14.54 9.07
CA ASN A 216 15.53 -14.80 9.39
C ASN A 216 16.34 -15.50 8.28
N ASN A 217 16.49 -14.84 7.14
CA ASN A 217 17.24 -15.36 6.00
C ASN A 217 18.01 -14.25 5.27
N VAL A 218 18.75 -14.58 4.22
CA VAL A 218 19.58 -13.62 3.49
C VAL A 218 18.83 -12.81 2.43
N ALA A 219 17.55 -13.13 2.19
CA ALA A 219 16.71 -12.43 1.23
C ALA A 219 16.11 -11.16 1.84
N GLN A 220 15.52 -10.34 0.98
CA GLN A 220 14.73 -9.20 1.37
C GLN A 220 13.29 -9.66 1.63
N ASP A 221 12.83 -9.63 2.88
CA ASP A 221 11.48 -10.00 3.29
C ASP A 221 10.75 -8.77 3.86
N ILE A 222 9.68 -8.32 3.18
CA ILE A 222 9.07 -7.01 3.40
C ILE A 222 7.57 -7.03 3.17
N PHE A 223 6.86 -5.93 3.48
CA PHE A 223 5.42 -5.76 3.31
C PHE A 223 4.59 -6.84 3.99
N PRO A 224 4.71 -7.02 5.31
CA PRO A 224 3.87 -7.99 6.01
C PRO A 224 2.39 -7.61 5.92
N MET A 225 1.56 -8.60 5.63
CA MET A 225 0.09 -8.50 5.57
C MET A 225 -0.48 -9.65 6.40
N TRP A 226 -1.04 -9.35 7.56
CA TRP A 226 -1.55 -10.37 8.48
C TRP A 226 -3.01 -10.68 8.22
N ILE A 227 -3.33 -11.89 7.79
CA ILE A 227 -4.69 -12.37 7.49
C ILE A 227 -4.93 -13.69 8.23
N GLY A 228 -5.84 -13.72 9.18
CA GLY A 228 -6.11 -14.91 9.98
C GLY A 228 -4.87 -15.40 10.74
N ASP A 229 -4.46 -16.64 10.52
CA ASP A 229 -3.26 -17.23 11.10
C ASP A 229 -1.99 -17.02 10.25
N ASP A 230 -2.13 -16.37 9.10
CA ASP A 230 -1.10 -16.27 8.08
C ASP A 230 -0.58 -14.83 7.94
N ILE A 231 0.74 -14.70 7.81
CA ILE A 231 1.41 -13.45 7.48
C ILE A 231 1.96 -13.58 6.06
N PHE A 232 1.32 -12.90 5.12
CA PHE A 232 1.82 -12.78 3.75
C PHE A 232 2.89 -11.69 3.70
N PHE A 233 3.90 -11.87 2.87
CA PHE A 233 4.97 -10.90 2.71
C PHE A 233 5.65 -11.04 1.34
N LEU A 234 6.37 -10.02 0.91
CA LEU A 234 7.19 -10.08 -0.29
C LEU A 234 8.59 -10.62 0.03
N SER A 235 9.11 -11.47 -0.86
CA SER A 235 10.48 -12.00 -0.75
C SER A 235 11.14 -12.13 -2.12
N ASP A 236 12.42 -11.76 -2.21
CA ASP A 236 13.28 -11.95 -3.40
C ASP A 236 14.14 -13.22 -3.31
N ARG A 237 13.81 -14.18 -2.43
CA ARG A 237 14.60 -15.41 -2.22
C ARG A 237 14.75 -16.27 -3.48
N ASP A 238 13.79 -16.15 -4.41
CA ASP A 238 13.79 -16.82 -5.72
C ASP A 238 14.14 -15.85 -6.87
N ARG A 239 14.83 -14.74 -6.57
CA ARG A 239 15.26 -13.66 -7.46
C ARG A 239 14.18 -12.63 -7.79
N THR A 240 13.01 -13.04 -8.31
CA THR A 240 11.88 -12.15 -8.53
C THR A 240 11.12 -11.99 -7.24
N MET A 241 10.75 -10.75 -6.90
CA MET A 241 9.95 -10.46 -5.71
C MET A 241 8.57 -11.07 -5.87
N ASN A 242 8.29 -12.07 -5.05
CA ASN A 242 7.03 -12.81 -5.02
C ASN A 242 6.39 -12.76 -3.64
N ILE A 243 5.12 -13.13 -3.57
CA ILE A 243 4.40 -13.27 -2.31
C ILE A 243 4.70 -14.62 -1.71
N PHE A 244 5.09 -14.62 -0.45
CA PHE A 244 5.24 -15.77 0.43
C PHE A 244 4.28 -15.66 1.60
N VAL A 245 4.03 -16.76 2.27
CA VAL A 245 3.19 -16.82 3.46
C VAL A 245 3.90 -17.57 4.58
N TYR A 246 3.86 -17.00 5.79
CA TYR A 246 4.28 -17.64 7.02
C TYR A 246 3.06 -17.93 7.89
N ASN A 247 2.86 -19.18 8.24
CA ASN A 247 1.77 -19.55 9.16
C ASN A 247 2.22 -19.48 10.60
N THR A 248 1.55 -18.67 11.41
CA THR A 248 1.94 -18.38 12.81
C THR A 248 1.79 -19.57 13.74
N LYS A 249 0.97 -20.56 13.40
CA LYS A 249 0.76 -21.80 14.19
C LYS A 249 1.79 -22.87 13.86
N THR A 250 1.98 -23.16 12.58
CA THR A 250 2.91 -24.22 12.12
C THR A 250 4.35 -23.74 12.02
N LYS A 251 4.57 -22.42 12.02
CA LYS A 251 5.90 -21.78 11.85
C LYS A 251 6.56 -22.11 10.49
N GLN A 252 5.75 -22.45 9.49
CA GLN A 252 6.22 -22.80 8.16
C GLN A 252 6.00 -21.67 7.17
N THR A 253 6.96 -21.51 6.26
CA THR A 253 6.88 -20.56 5.15
C THR A 253 6.69 -21.31 3.83
N SER A 254 5.80 -20.81 2.99
CA SER A 254 5.59 -21.32 1.64
C SER A 254 5.42 -20.19 0.62
N LYS A 255 5.67 -20.50 -0.66
CA LYS A 255 5.52 -19.55 -1.77
C LYS A 255 4.07 -19.51 -2.24
N VAL A 256 3.53 -18.33 -2.51
CA VAL A 256 2.14 -18.11 -2.97
C VAL A 256 2.10 -17.79 -4.46
N THR A 257 2.97 -16.90 -4.95
CA THR A 257 3.00 -16.47 -6.37
C THR A 257 4.29 -16.91 -7.05
N ASN A 258 4.27 -17.02 -8.38
CA ASN A 258 5.43 -17.45 -9.16
C ASN A 258 5.65 -16.55 -10.39
N PHE A 259 5.75 -15.23 -10.17
CA PHE A 259 6.13 -14.29 -11.22
C PHE A 259 7.63 -14.43 -11.52
N THR A 260 7.99 -14.36 -12.80
CA THR A 260 9.38 -14.54 -13.28
C THR A 260 9.94 -13.30 -13.96
N GLU A 261 9.10 -12.42 -14.48
CA GLU A 261 9.51 -11.24 -15.25
C GLU A 261 9.55 -9.97 -14.42
N TYR A 262 8.49 -9.72 -13.64
CA TYR A 262 8.32 -8.49 -12.87
C TYR A 262 8.17 -8.77 -11.39
N ASP A 263 8.73 -7.88 -10.58
CA ASP A 263 8.59 -7.90 -9.13
C ASP A 263 7.19 -7.47 -8.72
N VAL A 264 6.59 -8.16 -7.74
CA VAL A 264 5.44 -7.64 -7.01
C VAL A 264 5.89 -6.45 -6.17
N LYS A 265 5.14 -5.36 -6.22
CA LYS A 265 5.45 -4.11 -5.52
C LYS A 265 4.23 -3.57 -4.78
N PHE A 266 4.46 -3.03 -3.59
CA PHE A 266 3.47 -2.32 -2.78
C PHE A 266 2.12 -3.04 -2.60
N PRO A 267 2.10 -4.32 -2.23
CA PRO A 267 0.84 -5.00 -1.94
C PRO A 267 0.18 -4.41 -0.69
N SER A 268 -1.10 -4.62 -0.57
CA SER A 268 -1.85 -4.30 0.65
C SER A 268 -2.92 -5.35 0.90
N ALA A 269 -3.38 -5.44 2.15
CA ALA A 269 -4.45 -6.33 2.53
C ALA A 269 -5.44 -5.62 3.46
N SER A 270 -6.69 -6.05 3.40
CA SER A 270 -7.76 -5.64 4.31
C SER A 270 -8.72 -6.80 4.53
N GLY A 271 -9.02 -7.11 5.79
CA GLY A 271 -9.81 -8.29 6.14
C GLY A 271 -9.17 -9.57 5.59
N ASN A 272 -9.87 -10.28 4.72
CA ASN A 272 -9.41 -11.51 4.07
C ASN A 272 -9.02 -11.30 2.59
N THR A 273 -8.88 -10.06 2.15
CA THR A 273 -8.56 -9.70 0.75
C THR A 273 -7.18 -9.06 0.66
N MET A 274 -6.43 -9.46 -0.36
CA MET A 274 -5.12 -8.92 -0.69
C MET A 274 -5.11 -8.45 -2.15
#